data_d3f80ca9ae6a11ab71b2657b10cb46e3
#
_entry.id   d3f80ca9ae6a11ab71b2657b10cb46e3
#
_cell.length_a   1.000
_cell.length_b   1.000
_cell.length_c   1.000
_cell.angle_alpha   90.00
_cell.angle_beta   90.00
_cell.angle_gamma   90.00
#
_symmetry.space_group_name_H-M   'P 1'
#
loop_
_entity.id
_entity.type
_entity.pdbx_description
1 polymer ?
#
loop_
_entity_poly.entity_id
_entity_poly.type
_entity_poly.pdbx_seq_one_letter_code
_entity_poly.pdbx_strand_id
1 'polypeptide(L)'
;MTDAHNHSADPLHAKKEAWSGRFSEPVAEFVLRYTQSVSFDKRMAAADIAGSLAHAQMLAACGVISEQDLADIRRGMAQISDEIKTGKFLWQLELEDVHLNIEARLTQLIGDAGKRLHTGRSRNDQVATDIRLYLRTEIDQIIAMLGHLQEVLVHNASKEADTLMPGFTHMQVAQPVSFGHHLLAYVEMFERDRERMTQLRSRVNRCPLGAAAL
;
A
#
# COMPACT_ATOMS: atom_id res chain seq x y z
N MET A 1 -4.73 -48.50 5.76
CA MET A 1 -5.32 -47.25 5.23
C MET A 1 -4.87 -46.16 6.16
N THR A 2 -3.78 -45.49 5.81
CA THR A 2 -3.19 -44.41 6.59
C THR A 2 -3.65 -43.10 6.00
N ASP A 3 -4.47 -42.36 6.76
CA ASP A 3 -4.89 -41.01 6.44
C ASP A 3 -3.66 -40.10 6.36
N ALA A 4 -3.26 -39.75 5.17
CA ALA A 4 -2.33 -38.67 4.92
C ALA A 4 -3.07 -37.36 5.16
N HIS A 5 -3.04 -36.85 6.41
CA HIS A 5 -3.51 -35.52 6.72
C HIS A 5 -2.69 -34.51 5.96
N ASN A 6 -3.40 -33.80 5.09
CA ASN A 6 -2.89 -32.69 4.28
C ASN A 6 -2.54 -31.51 5.22
N HIS A 7 -1.30 -31.48 5.72
CA HIS A 7 -0.79 -30.47 6.65
C HIS A 7 -0.43 -29.13 5.99
N SER A 8 -0.70 -28.95 4.69
CA SER A 8 -0.25 -27.77 3.93
C SER A 8 -1.23 -26.57 3.95
N ALA A 9 -2.34 -26.65 4.66
CA ALA A 9 -3.41 -25.62 4.61
C ALA A 9 -3.66 -24.88 5.93
N ASP A 10 -2.89 -25.13 7.00
CA ASP A 10 -3.10 -24.48 8.30
C ASP A 10 -2.30 -23.16 8.38
N PRO A 11 -2.99 -21.99 8.46
CA PRO A 11 -2.36 -20.67 8.62
C PRO A 11 -1.51 -20.55 9.89
N LEU A 12 -1.93 -21.27 10.96
CA LEU A 12 -1.18 -21.33 12.22
C LEU A 12 0.17 -22.04 12.05
N HIS A 13 0.27 -22.95 11.09
CA HIS A 13 1.53 -23.63 10.80
C HIS A 13 2.53 -22.66 10.16
N ALA A 14 2.10 -21.83 9.21
CA ALA A 14 2.97 -20.83 8.57
C ALA A 14 3.48 -19.80 9.59
N LYS A 15 2.62 -19.32 10.50
CA LYS A 15 3.01 -18.38 11.58
C LYS A 15 3.94 -19.05 12.61
N LYS A 16 3.69 -20.31 12.96
CA LYS A 16 4.53 -21.08 13.89
C LYS A 16 5.93 -21.31 13.32
N GLU A 17 6.06 -21.56 12.03
CA GLU A 17 7.34 -21.68 11.36
C GLU A 17 8.10 -20.35 11.29
N ALA A 18 7.39 -19.22 11.14
CA ALA A 18 8.02 -17.91 10.96
C ALA A 18 8.48 -17.26 12.30
N TRP A 19 7.66 -17.29 13.37
CA TRP A 19 7.88 -16.44 14.56
C TRP A 19 7.80 -17.15 15.91
N SER A 20 7.07 -18.25 16.01
CA SER A 20 6.65 -18.81 17.30
C SER A 20 7.34 -20.13 17.67
N GLY A 21 8.49 -20.43 17.10
CA GLY A 21 9.23 -21.68 17.35
C GLY A 21 9.60 -21.94 18.83
N ARG A 22 9.53 -20.92 19.70
CA ARG A 22 9.77 -21.02 21.14
C ARG A 22 8.50 -21.20 21.98
N PHE A 23 7.33 -21.03 21.39
CA PHE A 23 6.05 -21.09 22.11
C PHE A 23 5.32 -22.39 21.80
N SER A 24 4.83 -23.06 22.86
CA SER A 24 4.09 -24.31 22.77
C SER A 24 2.58 -24.09 22.66
N GLU A 25 2.10 -22.92 23.09
CA GLU A 25 0.69 -22.57 23.09
C GLU A 25 0.34 -21.61 21.95
N PRO A 26 -0.90 -21.65 21.42
CA PRO A 26 -1.37 -20.70 20.44
C PRO A 26 -1.48 -19.30 21.06
N VAL A 27 -1.35 -18.27 20.22
CA VAL A 27 -1.51 -16.87 20.63
C VAL A 27 -2.98 -16.64 21.05
N ALA A 28 -3.20 -15.99 22.19
CA ALA A 28 -4.54 -15.67 22.67
C ALA A 28 -5.27 -14.74 21.68
N GLU A 29 -6.58 -14.96 21.51
CA GLU A 29 -7.39 -14.22 20.50
C GLU A 29 -7.30 -12.70 20.66
N PHE A 30 -7.32 -12.20 21.91
CA PHE A 30 -7.23 -10.74 22.13
C PHE A 30 -5.86 -10.18 21.70
N VAL A 31 -4.77 -10.97 21.84
CA VAL A 31 -3.42 -10.58 21.38
C VAL A 31 -3.38 -10.54 19.85
N LEU A 32 -3.99 -11.52 19.17
CA LEU A 32 -4.11 -11.50 17.70
C LEU A 32 -4.80 -10.24 17.20
N ARG A 33 -5.92 -9.87 17.86
CA ARG A 33 -6.65 -8.64 17.50
C ARG A 33 -5.86 -7.37 17.78
N TYR A 34 -5.03 -7.36 18.82
CA TYR A 34 -4.23 -6.20 19.21
C TYR A 34 -3.00 -6.01 18.29
N THR A 35 -2.33 -7.11 17.90
CA THR A 35 -1.08 -7.06 17.15
C THR A 35 -1.27 -7.02 15.63
N GLN A 36 -2.45 -7.39 15.12
CA GLN A 36 -2.69 -7.44 13.68
C GLN A 36 -2.80 -6.04 13.06
N SER A 37 -2.35 -5.91 11.82
CA SER A 37 -2.49 -4.73 10.98
C SER A 37 -3.26 -4.99 9.68
N VAL A 38 -3.54 -6.27 9.36
CA VAL A 38 -4.17 -6.67 8.09
C VAL A 38 -5.50 -5.98 7.82
N SER A 39 -6.24 -5.61 8.88
CA SER A 39 -7.52 -4.90 8.75
C SER A 39 -7.40 -3.56 8.00
N PHE A 40 -6.25 -2.89 8.06
CA PHE A 40 -6.00 -1.60 7.41
C PHE A 40 -4.82 -1.61 6.42
N ASP A 41 -3.77 -2.41 6.64
CA ASP A 41 -2.58 -2.44 5.79
C ASP A 41 -2.77 -3.22 4.48
N LYS A 42 -3.82 -4.06 4.37
CA LYS A 42 -4.20 -4.72 3.10
C LYS A 42 -4.33 -3.75 1.91
N ARG A 43 -4.51 -2.44 2.17
CA ARG A 43 -4.49 -1.41 1.13
C ARG A 43 -3.13 -1.29 0.42
N MET A 44 -2.05 -1.74 1.07
CA MET A 44 -0.70 -1.73 0.51
C MET A 44 -0.39 -2.97 -0.35
N ALA A 45 -1.32 -3.92 -0.51
CA ALA A 45 -1.08 -5.18 -1.21
C ALA A 45 -0.46 -5.01 -2.62
N ALA A 46 -0.92 -4.01 -3.38
CA ALA A 46 -0.35 -3.73 -4.69
C ALA A 46 1.12 -3.23 -4.60
N ALA A 47 1.44 -2.48 -3.56
CA ALA A 47 2.81 -2.00 -3.30
C ALA A 47 3.72 -3.15 -2.88
N ASP A 48 3.26 -4.03 -1.98
CA ASP A 48 4.01 -5.23 -1.56
C ASP A 48 4.29 -6.16 -2.73
N ILE A 49 3.30 -6.44 -3.58
CA ILE A 49 3.47 -7.27 -4.78
C ILE A 49 4.50 -6.63 -5.72
N ALA A 50 4.42 -5.32 -5.97
CA ALA A 50 5.35 -4.62 -6.85
C ALA A 50 6.79 -4.64 -6.29
N GLY A 51 6.96 -4.35 -5.00
CA GLY A 51 8.25 -4.40 -4.30
C GLY A 51 8.85 -5.81 -4.30
N SER A 52 8.03 -6.82 -4.00
CA SER A 52 8.42 -8.23 -3.99
C SER A 52 8.84 -8.74 -5.37
N LEU A 53 8.15 -8.33 -6.45
CA LEU A 53 8.53 -8.69 -7.82
C LEU A 53 9.86 -8.06 -8.24
N ALA A 54 10.10 -6.78 -7.88
CA ALA A 54 11.37 -6.12 -8.13
C ALA A 54 12.53 -6.79 -7.36
N HIS A 55 12.28 -7.17 -6.10
CA HIS A 55 13.24 -7.90 -5.28
C HIS A 55 13.57 -9.28 -5.86
N ALA A 56 12.55 -10.06 -6.27
CA ALA A 56 12.74 -11.35 -6.91
C ALA A 56 13.58 -11.24 -8.20
N GLN A 57 13.32 -10.21 -9.00
CA GLN A 57 14.09 -9.95 -10.22
C GLN A 57 15.56 -9.66 -9.92
N MET A 58 15.83 -8.87 -8.88
CA MET A 58 17.20 -8.60 -8.42
C MET A 58 17.87 -9.88 -7.92
N LEU A 59 17.20 -10.69 -7.09
CA LEU A 59 17.74 -11.96 -6.59
C LEU A 59 18.12 -12.92 -7.73
N ALA A 60 17.29 -13.03 -8.77
CA ALA A 60 17.61 -13.84 -9.94
C ALA A 60 18.80 -13.28 -10.73
N ALA A 61 18.84 -11.96 -10.96
CA ALA A 61 19.96 -11.29 -11.64
C ALA A 61 21.30 -11.46 -10.90
N CYS A 62 21.26 -11.59 -9.57
CA CYS A 62 22.44 -11.88 -8.73
C CYS A 62 22.74 -13.39 -8.60
N GLY A 63 21.95 -14.26 -9.19
CA GLY A 63 22.12 -15.72 -9.10
C GLY A 63 21.77 -16.32 -7.72
N VAL A 64 21.03 -15.58 -6.88
CA VAL A 64 20.60 -16.04 -5.55
C VAL A 64 19.40 -16.99 -5.65
N ILE A 65 18.48 -16.71 -6.58
CA ILE A 65 17.40 -17.61 -6.95
C ILE A 65 17.51 -17.97 -8.43
N SER A 66 16.89 -19.06 -8.85
CA SER A 66 16.89 -19.49 -10.25
C SER A 66 15.91 -18.68 -11.11
N GLU A 67 16.11 -18.66 -12.42
CA GLU A 67 15.13 -18.10 -13.37
C GLU A 67 13.76 -18.81 -13.30
N GLN A 68 13.76 -20.11 -12.95
CA GLN A 68 12.54 -20.86 -12.72
C GLN A 68 11.80 -20.35 -11.47
N ASP A 69 12.51 -20.10 -10.36
CA ASP A 69 11.91 -19.50 -9.16
C ASP A 69 11.31 -18.13 -9.46
N LEU A 70 12.01 -17.30 -10.23
CA LEU A 70 11.51 -15.99 -10.65
C LEU A 70 10.23 -16.12 -11.49
N ALA A 71 10.20 -17.06 -12.43
CA ALA A 71 9.01 -17.31 -13.25
C ALA A 71 7.82 -17.77 -12.40
N ASP A 72 8.05 -18.65 -11.45
CA ASP A 72 7.02 -19.16 -10.53
C ASP A 72 6.51 -18.06 -9.59
N ILE A 73 7.41 -17.23 -9.02
CA ILE A 73 7.04 -16.07 -8.20
C ILE A 73 6.18 -15.09 -9.00
N ARG A 74 6.56 -14.75 -10.24
CA ARG A 74 5.77 -13.87 -11.11
C ARG A 74 4.37 -14.42 -11.36
N ARG A 75 4.25 -15.71 -11.66
CA ARG A 75 2.97 -16.38 -11.87
C ARG A 75 2.11 -16.37 -10.60
N GLY A 76 2.67 -16.73 -9.45
CA GLY A 76 1.96 -16.73 -8.17
C GLY A 76 1.50 -15.33 -7.76
N MET A 77 2.34 -14.31 -7.91
CA MET A 77 1.98 -12.91 -7.59
C MET A 77 0.91 -12.36 -8.53
N ALA A 78 0.92 -12.73 -9.81
CA ALA A 78 -0.13 -12.36 -10.75
C ALA A 78 -1.49 -12.95 -10.34
N GLN A 79 -1.51 -14.23 -9.93
CA GLN A 79 -2.72 -14.89 -9.43
C GLN A 79 -3.22 -14.21 -8.14
N ILE A 80 -2.35 -13.93 -7.17
CA ILE A 80 -2.69 -13.24 -5.92
C ILE A 80 -3.28 -11.85 -6.22
N SER A 81 -2.66 -11.10 -7.13
CA SER A 81 -3.18 -9.79 -7.55
C SER A 81 -4.59 -9.88 -8.13
N ASP A 82 -4.89 -10.91 -8.92
CA ASP A 82 -6.23 -11.16 -9.46
C ASP A 82 -7.22 -11.56 -8.36
N GLU A 83 -6.82 -12.44 -7.45
CA GLU A 83 -7.64 -12.83 -6.30
C GLU A 83 -8.02 -11.61 -5.44
N ILE A 84 -7.08 -10.68 -5.20
CA ILE A 84 -7.33 -9.44 -4.45
C ILE A 84 -8.28 -8.52 -5.20
N LYS A 85 -8.03 -8.27 -6.49
CA LYS A 85 -8.87 -7.40 -7.34
C LYS A 85 -10.30 -7.91 -7.47
N THR A 86 -10.49 -9.23 -7.53
CA THR A 86 -11.80 -9.87 -7.66
C THR A 86 -12.49 -10.13 -6.33
N GLY A 87 -11.87 -9.76 -5.20
CA GLY A 87 -12.40 -9.99 -3.85
C GLY A 87 -12.40 -11.45 -3.41
N LYS A 88 -11.64 -12.31 -4.07
CA LYS A 88 -11.53 -13.75 -3.76
C LYS A 88 -10.40 -14.07 -2.79
N PHE A 89 -9.48 -13.14 -2.55
CA PHE A 89 -8.37 -13.32 -1.62
C PHE A 89 -8.89 -13.32 -0.18
N LEU A 90 -8.57 -14.37 0.57
CA LEU A 90 -8.99 -14.51 1.96
C LEU A 90 -7.91 -13.96 2.89
N TRP A 91 -8.18 -12.79 3.46
CA TRP A 91 -7.33 -12.18 4.49
C TRP A 91 -7.54 -12.89 5.83
N GLN A 92 -6.44 -13.33 6.44
CA GLN A 92 -6.43 -14.08 7.68
C GLN A 92 -5.79 -13.22 8.78
N LEU A 93 -6.53 -13.02 9.88
CA LEU A 93 -6.09 -12.23 11.03
C LEU A 93 -4.89 -12.87 11.73
N GLU A 94 -4.85 -14.20 11.72
CA GLU A 94 -3.79 -15.02 12.32
C GLU A 94 -2.43 -14.80 11.63
N LEU A 95 -2.45 -14.37 10.38
CA LEU A 95 -1.25 -14.00 9.61
C LEU A 95 -0.84 -12.54 9.79
N GLU A 96 -1.45 -11.80 10.72
CA GLU A 96 -1.03 -10.52 11.27
C GLU A 96 -1.06 -9.34 10.30
N ASP A 97 -0.33 -9.38 9.18
CA ASP A 97 -0.15 -8.28 8.25
C ASP A 97 -0.41 -8.67 6.78
N VAL A 98 -0.46 -7.69 5.89
CA VAL A 98 -0.62 -7.89 4.44
C VAL A 98 0.51 -8.76 3.87
N HIS A 99 1.71 -8.58 4.35
CA HIS A 99 2.93 -9.21 3.81
C HIS A 99 2.92 -10.72 4.09
N LEU A 100 2.62 -11.13 5.34
CA LEU A 100 2.57 -12.54 5.71
C LEU A 100 1.38 -13.24 5.05
N ASN A 101 0.24 -12.56 4.87
CA ASN A 101 -0.89 -13.08 4.12
C ASN A 101 -0.52 -13.38 2.66
N ILE A 102 0.15 -12.46 1.98
CA ILE A 102 0.61 -12.63 0.59
C ILE A 102 1.69 -13.73 0.50
N GLU A 103 2.67 -13.73 1.42
CA GLU A 103 3.76 -14.72 1.46
C GLU A 103 3.22 -16.14 1.70
N ALA A 104 2.29 -16.32 2.64
CA ALA A 104 1.65 -17.59 2.89
C ALA A 104 0.87 -18.08 1.66
N ARG A 105 0.09 -17.21 1.02
CA ARG A 105 -0.65 -17.56 -0.20
C ARG A 105 0.30 -17.91 -1.34
N LEU A 106 1.36 -17.14 -1.53
CA LEU A 106 2.38 -17.43 -2.54
C LEU A 106 2.99 -18.81 -2.31
N THR A 107 3.38 -19.13 -1.08
CA THR A 107 3.94 -20.44 -0.73
C THR A 107 2.95 -21.58 -1.00
N GLN A 108 1.66 -21.40 -0.74
CA GLN A 108 0.63 -22.38 -1.10
C GLN A 108 0.57 -22.63 -2.62
N LEU A 109 0.75 -21.58 -3.43
CA LEU A 109 0.65 -21.66 -4.89
C LEU A 109 1.88 -22.27 -5.57
N ILE A 110 3.08 -21.94 -5.06
CA ILE A 110 4.34 -22.26 -5.75
C ILE A 110 5.37 -23.02 -4.89
N GLY A 111 5.01 -23.37 -3.65
CA GLY A 111 5.87 -24.14 -2.75
C GLY A 111 7.12 -23.37 -2.30
N ASP A 112 8.27 -24.05 -2.23
CA ASP A 112 9.52 -23.50 -1.67
C ASP A 112 10.09 -22.29 -2.43
N ALA A 113 9.74 -22.11 -3.70
CA ALA A 113 10.09 -20.88 -4.43
C ALA A 113 9.53 -19.63 -3.76
N GLY A 114 8.32 -19.72 -3.16
CA GLY A 114 7.69 -18.65 -2.39
C GLY A 114 8.49 -18.27 -1.14
N LYS A 115 9.01 -19.26 -0.42
CA LYS A 115 9.84 -19.03 0.79
C LYS A 115 11.17 -18.33 0.44
N ARG A 116 11.79 -18.67 -0.71
CA ARG A 116 13.04 -18.06 -1.15
C ARG A 116 12.94 -16.57 -1.46
N LEU A 117 11.73 -16.05 -1.71
CA LEU A 117 11.50 -14.63 -1.96
C LEU A 117 11.95 -13.74 -0.79
N HIS A 118 11.88 -14.23 0.45
CA HIS A 118 12.27 -13.46 1.64
C HIS A 118 13.79 -13.31 1.82
N THR A 119 14.59 -13.97 0.99
CA THR A 119 16.06 -13.93 1.08
C THR A 119 16.60 -12.49 1.02
N GLY A 120 17.48 -12.14 1.97
CA GLY A 120 18.17 -10.85 1.98
C GLY A 120 17.32 -9.63 2.33
N ARG A 121 16.14 -9.82 2.94
CA ARG A 121 15.32 -8.71 3.46
C ARG A 121 14.80 -8.99 4.87
N SER A 122 14.46 -7.94 5.58
CA SER A 122 13.70 -7.96 6.82
C SER A 122 12.26 -7.51 6.56
N ARG A 123 11.33 -7.89 7.42
CA ARG A 123 9.99 -7.30 7.38
C ARG A 123 10.04 -5.77 7.52
N ASN A 124 10.99 -5.24 8.29
CA ASN A 124 11.12 -3.80 8.53
C ASN A 124 11.45 -3.00 7.26
N ASP A 125 12.43 -3.40 6.46
CA ASP A 125 12.79 -2.70 5.23
C ASP A 125 11.75 -2.93 4.13
N GLN A 126 11.09 -4.08 4.11
CA GLN A 126 9.97 -4.38 3.25
C GLN A 126 8.80 -3.41 3.54
N VAL A 127 8.31 -3.35 4.78
CA VAL A 127 7.22 -2.44 5.18
C VAL A 127 7.56 -0.99 4.87
N ALA A 128 8.79 -0.54 5.20
CA ALA A 128 9.24 0.82 4.94
C ALA A 128 9.26 1.15 3.43
N THR A 129 9.54 0.18 2.57
CA THR A 129 9.50 0.31 1.11
C THR A 129 8.06 0.40 0.61
N ASP A 130 7.19 -0.50 1.09
CA ASP A 130 5.81 -0.61 0.65
C ASP A 130 4.98 0.61 1.05
N ILE A 131 5.18 1.16 2.24
CA ILE A 131 4.60 2.45 2.64
C ILE A 131 5.00 3.56 1.66
N ARG A 132 6.27 3.61 1.25
CA ARG A 132 6.74 4.62 0.28
C ARG A 132 6.14 4.42 -1.11
N LEU A 133 6.05 3.18 -1.58
CA LEU A 133 5.42 2.85 -2.86
C LEU A 133 3.93 3.23 -2.83
N TYR A 134 3.23 2.89 -1.76
CA TYR A 134 1.83 3.23 -1.56
C TYR A 134 1.64 4.76 -1.54
N LEU A 135 2.38 5.47 -0.70
CA LEU A 135 2.28 6.93 -0.60
C LEU A 135 2.61 7.64 -1.91
N ARG A 136 3.56 7.14 -2.71
CA ARG A 136 3.86 7.67 -4.04
C ARG A 136 2.63 7.67 -4.93
N THR A 137 1.93 6.53 -4.98
CA THR A 137 0.73 6.38 -5.80
C THR A 137 -0.40 7.27 -5.30
N GLU A 138 -0.63 7.33 -3.98
CA GLU A 138 -1.66 8.18 -3.39
C GLU A 138 -1.38 9.68 -3.62
N ILE A 139 -0.12 10.11 -3.47
CA ILE A 139 0.28 11.50 -3.73
C ILE A 139 0.04 11.87 -5.19
N ASP A 140 0.41 11.00 -6.14
CA ASP A 140 0.21 11.24 -7.57
C ASP A 140 -1.29 11.38 -7.89
N GLN A 141 -2.16 10.58 -7.26
CA GLN A 141 -3.62 10.68 -7.40
C GLN A 141 -4.16 11.98 -6.77
N ILE A 142 -3.70 12.35 -5.57
CA ILE A 142 -4.13 13.59 -4.90
C ILE A 142 -3.76 14.81 -5.73
N ILE A 143 -2.54 14.86 -6.29
CA ILE A 143 -2.09 15.94 -7.19
C ILE A 143 -3.04 16.06 -8.39
N ALA A 144 -3.41 14.94 -9.02
CA ALA A 144 -4.33 14.92 -10.15
C ALA A 144 -5.74 15.41 -9.75
N MET A 145 -6.26 14.95 -8.60
CA MET A 145 -7.58 15.37 -8.09
C MET A 145 -7.62 16.87 -7.73
N LEU A 146 -6.55 17.40 -7.13
CA LEU A 146 -6.42 18.84 -6.85
C LEU A 146 -6.42 19.65 -8.14
N GLY A 147 -5.68 19.21 -9.17
CA GLY A 147 -5.69 19.87 -10.49
C GLY A 147 -7.09 19.91 -11.09
N HIS A 148 -7.80 18.78 -11.08
CA HIS A 148 -9.18 18.74 -11.58
C HIS A 148 -10.14 19.65 -10.78
N LEU A 149 -10.01 19.69 -9.46
CA LEU A 149 -10.80 20.59 -8.62
C LEU A 149 -10.54 22.07 -8.97
N GLN A 150 -9.26 22.42 -9.18
CA GLN A 150 -8.89 23.78 -9.61
C GLN A 150 -9.49 24.15 -10.98
N GLU A 151 -9.47 23.25 -11.97
CA GLU A 151 -10.10 23.45 -13.27
C GLU A 151 -11.59 23.74 -13.14
N VAL A 152 -12.32 22.98 -12.32
CA VAL A 152 -13.76 23.20 -12.07
C VAL A 152 -14.02 24.53 -11.39
N LEU A 153 -13.19 24.90 -10.40
CA LEU A 153 -13.31 26.19 -9.70
C LEU A 153 -13.06 27.37 -10.64
N VAL A 154 -12.03 27.30 -11.47
CA VAL A 154 -11.71 28.34 -12.48
C VAL A 154 -12.84 28.47 -13.49
N HIS A 155 -13.37 27.34 -13.99
CA HIS A 155 -14.50 27.37 -14.91
C HIS A 155 -15.73 28.04 -14.30
N ASN A 156 -16.07 27.72 -13.06
CA ASN A 156 -17.18 28.38 -12.37
C ASN A 156 -16.88 29.86 -12.06
N ALA A 157 -15.65 30.17 -11.64
CA ALA A 157 -15.23 31.55 -11.39
C ALA A 157 -15.37 32.43 -12.66
N SER A 158 -15.05 31.89 -13.82
CA SER A 158 -15.24 32.60 -15.09
C SER A 158 -16.70 32.88 -15.43
N LYS A 159 -17.62 31.95 -15.09
CA LYS A 159 -19.07 32.16 -15.28
C LYS A 159 -19.66 33.18 -14.30
N GLU A 160 -19.11 33.23 -13.11
CA GLU A 160 -19.61 34.04 -11.99
C GLU A 160 -18.77 35.32 -11.76
N ALA A 161 -18.01 35.75 -12.79
CA ALA A 161 -17.10 36.90 -12.68
C ALA A 161 -17.83 38.20 -12.29
N ASP A 162 -19.05 38.39 -12.82
CA ASP A 162 -19.88 39.58 -12.59
C ASP A 162 -20.93 39.40 -11.50
N THR A 163 -21.04 38.20 -10.89
CA THR A 163 -21.98 37.92 -9.81
C THR A 163 -21.50 38.56 -8.51
N LEU A 164 -22.17 39.60 -8.05
CA LEU A 164 -21.86 40.31 -6.81
C LEU A 164 -22.41 39.58 -5.59
N MET A 165 -21.60 39.52 -4.54
CA MET A 165 -21.99 39.01 -3.24
C MET A 165 -21.39 39.88 -2.11
N PRO A 166 -21.98 39.90 -0.89
CA PRO A 166 -21.37 40.57 0.24
C PRO A 166 -20.12 39.82 0.72
N GLY A 167 -19.03 40.54 0.89
CA GLY A 167 -17.91 40.07 1.71
C GLY A 167 -18.21 40.24 3.18
N PHE A 168 -17.58 39.45 4.05
CA PHE A 168 -17.83 39.47 5.50
C PHE A 168 -16.52 39.61 6.28
N THR A 169 -16.54 40.35 7.36
CA THR A 169 -15.53 40.38 8.40
C THR A 169 -16.25 40.34 9.76
N HIS A 170 -15.74 39.58 10.72
CA HIS A 170 -16.32 39.40 12.05
C HIS A 170 -17.84 39.09 12.01
N MET A 171 -18.28 38.28 11.05
CA MET A 171 -19.71 37.98 10.78
C MET A 171 -20.58 39.22 10.43
N GLN A 172 -19.97 40.34 10.06
CA GLN A 172 -20.61 41.54 9.60
C GLN A 172 -20.39 41.73 8.10
N VAL A 173 -21.41 42.31 7.41
CA VAL A 173 -21.28 42.68 6.01
C VAL A 173 -20.17 43.73 5.85
N ALA A 174 -19.24 43.49 4.93
CA ALA A 174 -18.16 44.39 4.58
C ALA A 174 -18.31 44.88 3.12
N GLN A 175 -17.21 44.91 2.35
CA GLN A 175 -17.25 45.35 0.95
C GLN A 175 -17.93 44.30 0.06
N PRO A 176 -18.49 44.72 -1.10
CA PRO A 176 -18.93 43.80 -2.14
C PRO A 176 -17.73 43.11 -2.78
N VAL A 177 -17.90 41.82 -3.11
CA VAL A 177 -16.92 41.02 -3.85
C VAL A 177 -17.63 40.26 -4.97
N SER A 178 -16.92 39.82 -6.01
CA SER A 178 -17.51 38.91 -6.98
C SER A 178 -17.40 37.47 -6.51
N PHE A 179 -18.38 36.65 -6.83
CA PHE A 179 -18.36 35.22 -6.51
C PHE A 179 -17.20 34.51 -7.23
N GLY A 180 -16.90 34.93 -8.48
CA GLY A 180 -15.73 34.45 -9.20
C GLY A 180 -14.45 34.72 -8.43
N HIS A 181 -14.23 35.93 -7.87
CA HIS A 181 -13.03 36.23 -7.06
C HIS A 181 -12.99 35.36 -5.79
N HIS A 182 -14.11 35.12 -5.15
CA HIS A 182 -14.20 34.23 -3.99
C HIS A 182 -13.74 32.79 -4.34
N LEU A 183 -14.18 32.24 -5.48
CA LEU A 183 -13.79 30.91 -5.93
C LEU A 183 -12.28 30.84 -6.25
N LEU A 184 -11.70 31.87 -6.84
CA LEU A 184 -10.26 31.92 -7.15
C LEU A 184 -9.39 31.90 -5.89
N ALA A 185 -9.86 32.39 -4.76
CA ALA A 185 -9.13 32.28 -3.50
C ALA A 185 -8.89 30.80 -3.10
N TYR A 186 -9.83 29.92 -3.38
CA TYR A 186 -9.66 28.47 -3.16
C TYR A 186 -8.70 27.85 -4.18
N VAL A 187 -8.71 28.32 -5.43
CA VAL A 187 -7.73 27.86 -6.45
C VAL A 187 -6.30 28.10 -5.95
N GLU A 188 -6.03 29.30 -5.43
CA GLU A 188 -4.73 29.65 -4.85
C GLU A 188 -4.37 28.83 -3.60
N MET A 189 -5.33 28.47 -2.77
CA MET A 189 -5.09 27.59 -1.62
C MET A 189 -4.73 26.17 -2.08
N PHE A 190 -5.46 25.61 -3.03
CA PHE A 190 -5.21 24.27 -3.55
C PHE A 190 -3.91 24.19 -4.38
N GLU A 191 -3.50 25.30 -5.04
CA GLU A 191 -2.20 25.33 -5.71
C GLU A 191 -1.05 25.17 -4.71
N ARG A 192 -1.09 25.86 -3.57
CA ARG A 192 -0.09 25.66 -2.51
C ARG A 192 -0.10 24.25 -1.93
N ASP A 193 -1.25 23.59 -1.85
CA ASP A 193 -1.33 22.19 -1.42
C ASP A 193 -0.75 21.24 -2.49
N ARG A 194 -1.01 21.49 -3.76
CA ARG A 194 -0.44 20.74 -4.88
C ARG A 194 1.10 20.84 -4.92
N GLU A 195 1.64 22.04 -4.69
CA GLU A 195 3.08 22.26 -4.57
C GLU A 195 3.68 21.47 -3.40
N ARG A 196 3.03 21.48 -2.22
CA ARG A 196 3.48 20.69 -1.05
C ARG A 196 3.51 19.20 -1.35
N MET A 197 2.47 18.67 -2.00
CA MET A 197 2.39 17.26 -2.40
C MET A 197 3.48 16.92 -3.41
N THR A 198 3.74 17.78 -4.39
CA THR A 198 4.81 17.60 -5.39
C THR A 198 6.19 17.56 -4.74
N GLN A 199 6.46 18.44 -3.79
CA GLN A 199 7.71 18.43 -3.03
C GLN A 199 7.85 17.19 -2.15
N LEU A 200 6.76 16.77 -1.48
CA LEU A 200 6.73 15.56 -0.66
C LEU A 200 7.01 14.32 -1.51
N ARG A 201 6.47 14.26 -2.73
CA ARG A 201 6.63 13.15 -3.67
C ARG A 201 8.09 12.77 -3.91
N SER A 202 8.97 13.76 -4.08
CA SER A 202 10.40 13.54 -4.28
C SER A 202 11.10 12.97 -3.03
N ARG A 203 10.67 13.39 -1.85
CA ARG A 203 11.23 12.92 -0.56
C ARG A 203 10.79 11.49 -0.23
N VAL A 204 9.55 11.14 -0.55
CA VAL A 204 9.02 9.77 -0.38
C VAL A 204 9.70 8.80 -1.34
N ASN A 205 10.21 9.26 -2.49
CA ASN A 205 10.87 8.43 -3.49
C ASN A 205 12.29 7.99 -3.08
N ARG A 206 12.39 7.32 -1.93
CA ARG A 206 13.62 6.72 -1.39
C ARG A 206 13.35 5.24 -1.10
N CYS A 207 14.22 4.35 -1.58
CA CYS A 207 14.07 2.91 -1.40
C CYS A 207 14.93 2.42 -0.22
N PRO A 208 14.32 1.97 0.90
CA PRO A 208 15.06 1.36 2.00
C PRO A 208 15.28 -0.15 1.84
N LEU A 209 14.64 -0.79 0.85
CA LEU A 209 14.78 -2.24 0.62
C LEU A 209 16.25 -2.59 0.37
N GLY A 210 16.72 -3.62 1.07
CA GLY A 210 18.14 -4.02 1.06
C GLY A 210 18.90 -3.59 2.33
N ALA A 211 18.31 -2.75 3.19
CA ALA A 211 18.87 -2.46 4.51
C ALA A 211 18.81 -3.68 5.46
N ALA A 212 17.94 -4.63 5.16
CA ALA A 212 17.69 -5.82 5.97
C ALA A 212 17.36 -5.46 7.43
N ALA A 213 17.98 -6.11 8.41
CA ALA A 213 17.80 -5.88 9.85
C ALA A 213 19.03 -5.20 10.48
N LEU A 214 19.80 -4.48 9.71
CA LEU A 214 21.01 -3.76 10.17
C LEU A 214 20.64 -2.44 10.82
#